data_f22e251b18218c208de29592e3f7d293
#
_entry.id   f22e251b18218c208de29592e3f7d293
#
_cell.length_a   1.000
_cell.length_b   1.000
_cell.length_c   1.000
_cell.angle_alpha   90.00
_cell.angle_beta   90.00
_cell.angle_gamma   90.00
#
_symmetry.space_group_name_H-M   'P 1'
#
loop_
_entity.id
_entity.type
_entity.pdbx_description
1 polymer ?
#
loop_
_entity_poly.entity_id
_entity_poly.type
_entity_poly.pdbx_seq_one_letter_code
_entity_poly.pdbx_strand_id
1 'polypeptide(L)'
;MPRTSSVPASPTASASSPREAPFAVIVQAADAVAATTSRTAKIGLLADVLGRVAVDEVEPAIGFLTASVRQGRLGVGWRTIADLAEGAAASADQASLTITEVDAAIERLAALGGTGSAAARTEELTRLWGRATADEQRLLTGILLGELRIGALEGVLTDAVAKAAGRPLEEVRRAAMLTGSLGRTAYLALTGADLAGVGLTVGVPLLPMLAATASSPGEAVTALGPAPVSVEVKLDGARIQAHRHGGPGSRVEVFSRTLADITARVPELVEVVSAFPGGSLILDGETLTLDENGAPRPFQETMSRFGSTGARAEILRPWFFDILHADGVDLIDEPLSVRAERLREAVGEHGILALETADPIAAETFSQEALAAGHEGVLVKALDSPYAAGRRGRQWLKVKPVHTYDLVVLAAEWGSGRRTGWLSNLHLGARDPRVPVGEPGAFVMVGKTFKGLTDEVLRWQTTRLLELETKRTRYAVHVTPALVVEIAIDGVQRSSRYPGGLALRFARVKGYREDKAVADADTVESLRALLR
;
A
#
# COMPACT_ATOMS: atom_id res chain seq x y z
N MET A 1 7.62 -74.58 -39.58
CA MET A 1 6.79 -74.14 -38.47
C MET A 1 7.61 -73.19 -37.61
N PRO A 2 7.36 -71.89 -37.63
CA PRO A 2 8.04 -70.95 -36.71
C PRO A 2 7.25 -70.81 -35.39
N ARG A 3 8.00 -70.79 -34.31
CA ARG A 3 7.49 -70.65 -32.93
C ARG A 3 7.09 -69.16 -32.71
N THR A 4 5.85 -68.96 -32.33
CA THR A 4 5.34 -67.64 -31.88
C THR A 4 5.77 -67.39 -30.43
N SER A 5 6.61 -66.40 -30.25
CA SER A 5 7.03 -65.83 -28.95
C SER A 5 5.96 -64.87 -28.48
N SER A 6 5.27 -65.17 -27.39
CA SER A 6 4.33 -64.32 -26.71
C SER A 6 5.11 -63.31 -25.82
N VAL A 7 5.02 -62.02 -26.11
CA VAL A 7 5.49 -60.93 -25.26
C VAL A 7 4.46 -60.72 -24.14
N PRO A 8 4.85 -60.69 -22.86
CA PRO A 8 3.91 -60.38 -21.78
C PRO A 8 3.60 -58.86 -21.81
N ALA A 9 2.32 -58.52 -21.72
CA ALA A 9 1.83 -57.15 -21.60
C ALA A 9 2.32 -56.55 -20.27
N SER A 10 2.98 -55.37 -20.37
CA SER A 10 3.33 -54.56 -19.22
C SER A 10 2.06 -54.07 -18.51
N PRO A 11 2.02 -54.02 -17.18
CA PRO A 11 0.88 -53.45 -16.46
C PRO A 11 0.85 -51.96 -16.70
N THR A 12 -0.26 -51.47 -17.25
CA THR A 12 -0.59 -50.05 -17.28
C THR A 12 -0.68 -49.53 -15.85
N ALA A 13 0.31 -48.75 -15.43
CA ALA A 13 0.24 -47.99 -14.19
C ALA A 13 -0.96 -47.01 -14.30
N SER A 14 -2.00 -47.32 -13.56
CA SER A 14 -3.11 -46.40 -13.30
C SER A 14 -2.51 -45.16 -12.66
N ALA A 15 -2.48 -44.05 -13.40
CA ALA A 15 -2.20 -42.74 -12.83
C ALA A 15 -3.33 -42.42 -11.84
N SER A 16 -3.08 -42.64 -10.55
CA SER A 16 -3.95 -42.14 -9.49
C SER A 16 -3.99 -40.62 -9.62
N SER A 17 -5.18 -40.05 -9.83
CA SER A 17 -5.39 -38.59 -9.74
C SER A 17 -4.74 -38.08 -8.45
N PRO A 18 -4.02 -36.94 -8.49
CA PRO A 18 -3.43 -36.41 -7.27
C PRO A 18 -4.55 -36.21 -6.24
N ARG A 19 -4.38 -36.81 -5.05
CA ARG A 19 -5.34 -36.62 -3.95
C ARG A 19 -5.32 -35.15 -3.54
N GLU A 20 -6.48 -34.51 -3.57
CA GLU A 20 -6.67 -33.15 -3.03
C GLU A 20 -6.14 -33.07 -1.59
N ALA A 21 -5.41 -31.99 -1.28
CA ALA A 21 -4.82 -31.83 0.05
C ALA A 21 -5.89 -31.40 1.07
N PRO A 22 -5.90 -32.02 2.29
CA PRO A 22 -6.80 -31.59 3.35
C PRO A 22 -6.54 -30.12 3.73
N PHE A 23 -7.60 -29.32 3.93
CA PHE A 23 -7.47 -27.94 4.40
C PHE A 23 -6.78 -27.84 5.77
N ALA A 24 -6.90 -28.88 6.60
CA ALA A 24 -6.20 -29.03 7.87
C ALA A 24 -4.68 -28.87 7.76
N VAL A 25 -4.07 -29.14 6.59
CA VAL A 25 -2.63 -28.91 6.35
C VAL A 25 -2.30 -27.41 6.42
N ILE A 26 -3.17 -26.56 5.90
CA ILE A 26 -3.02 -25.10 5.96
C ILE A 26 -3.21 -24.59 7.39
N VAL A 27 -4.17 -25.16 8.13
CA VAL A 27 -4.41 -24.84 9.55
C VAL A 27 -3.16 -25.14 10.39
N GLN A 28 -2.63 -26.35 10.26
CA GLN A 28 -1.42 -26.77 10.98
C GLN A 28 -0.21 -25.88 10.66
N ALA A 29 -0.05 -25.50 9.39
CA ALA A 29 1.00 -24.59 8.97
C ALA A 29 0.83 -23.20 9.57
N ALA A 30 -0.38 -22.67 9.54
CA ALA A 30 -0.68 -21.36 10.12
C ALA A 30 -0.37 -21.30 11.62
N ASP A 31 -0.77 -22.35 12.37
CA ASP A 31 -0.50 -22.45 13.81
C ASP A 31 1.00 -22.62 14.09
N ALA A 32 1.71 -23.46 13.36
CA ALA A 32 3.15 -23.64 13.51
C ALA A 32 3.94 -22.34 13.21
N VAL A 33 3.53 -21.59 12.18
CA VAL A 33 4.12 -20.29 11.83
C VAL A 33 3.83 -19.24 12.89
N ALA A 34 2.64 -19.23 13.47
CA ALA A 34 2.27 -18.32 14.55
C ALA A 34 3.07 -18.59 15.84
N ALA A 35 3.38 -19.86 16.11
CA ALA A 35 4.09 -20.29 17.30
C ALA A 35 5.59 -19.93 17.33
N THR A 36 6.19 -19.52 16.19
CA THR A 36 7.61 -19.18 16.13
C THR A 36 7.86 -17.70 15.77
N THR A 37 8.90 -17.10 16.36
CA THR A 37 9.39 -15.76 15.99
C THR A 37 10.53 -15.82 14.97
N SER A 38 11.12 -17.00 14.73
CA SER A 38 12.25 -17.20 13.81
C SER A 38 11.80 -17.10 12.36
N ARG A 39 12.32 -16.11 11.61
CA ARG A 39 12.06 -15.95 10.17
C ARG A 39 12.44 -17.21 9.39
N THR A 40 13.60 -17.79 9.66
CA THR A 40 14.09 -19.00 8.96
C THR A 40 13.20 -20.21 9.23
N ALA A 41 12.72 -20.39 10.47
CA ALA A 41 11.79 -21.45 10.79
C ALA A 41 10.46 -21.29 10.05
N LYS A 42 9.92 -20.06 10.01
CA LYS A 42 8.69 -19.76 9.23
C LYS A 42 8.84 -20.11 7.77
N ILE A 43 9.96 -19.71 7.14
CA ILE A 43 10.26 -20.04 5.73
C ILE A 43 10.28 -21.54 5.52
N GLY A 44 10.91 -22.29 6.44
CA GLY A 44 10.94 -23.77 6.38
C GLY A 44 9.56 -24.40 6.42
N LEU A 45 8.76 -24.05 7.43
CA LEU A 45 7.40 -24.56 7.62
C LEU A 45 6.49 -24.26 6.41
N LEU A 46 6.56 -23.07 5.86
CA LEU A 46 5.78 -22.68 4.69
C LEU A 46 6.24 -23.40 3.42
N ALA A 47 7.55 -23.54 3.23
CA ALA A 47 8.09 -24.30 2.09
C ALA A 47 7.69 -25.77 2.13
N ASP A 48 7.70 -26.39 3.31
CA ASP A 48 7.29 -27.79 3.50
C ASP A 48 5.80 -28.00 3.16
N VAL A 49 4.94 -27.05 3.50
CA VAL A 49 3.51 -27.08 3.13
C VAL A 49 3.34 -26.94 1.63
N LEU A 50 3.99 -25.97 1.00
CA LEU A 50 3.92 -25.77 -0.45
C LEU A 50 4.41 -26.97 -1.25
N GLY A 51 5.33 -27.76 -0.70
CA GLY A 51 5.79 -29.01 -1.30
C GLY A 51 4.83 -30.20 -1.13
N ARG A 52 3.79 -30.07 -0.30
CA ARG A 52 2.81 -31.17 -0.01
C ARG A 52 1.46 -30.95 -0.67
N VAL A 53 1.11 -29.69 -1.03
CA VAL A 53 -0.14 -29.39 -1.73
C VAL A 53 -0.01 -29.73 -3.21
N ALA A 54 -1.12 -30.12 -3.84
CA ALA A 54 -1.14 -30.33 -5.28
C ALA A 54 -0.86 -29.00 -6.01
N VAL A 55 -0.27 -29.06 -7.18
CA VAL A 55 0.19 -27.86 -7.90
C VAL A 55 -0.96 -26.87 -8.20
N ASP A 56 -2.13 -27.38 -8.52
CA ASP A 56 -3.37 -26.62 -8.76
C ASP A 56 -3.97 -26.02 -7.47
N GLU A 57 -3.57 -26.51 -6.30
CA GLU A 57 -3.97 -25.98 -4.99
C GLU A 57 -3.00 -24.93 -4.42
N VAL A 58 -1.83 -24.74 -5.05
CA VAL A 58 -0.80 -23.81 -4.55
C VAL A 58 -1.31 -22.38 -4.49
N GLU A 59 -1.99 -21.92 -5.53
CA GLU A 59 -2.51 -20.55 -5.58
C GLU A 59 -3.55 -20.29 -4.48
N PRO A 60 -4.59 -21.12 -4.29
CA PRO A 60 -5.47 -21.03 -3.12
C PRO A 60 -4.73 -21.10 -1.79
N ALA A 61 -3.76 -22.02 -1.62
CA ALA A 61 -3.00 -22.18 -0.39
C ALA A 61 -2.25 -20.88 0.01
N ILE A 62 -1.60 -20.23 -0.95
CA ILE A 62 -0.95 -18.91 -0.75
C ILE A 62 -2.00 -17.87 -0.34
N GLY A 63 -3.15 -17.82 -1.02
CA GLY A 63 -4.25 -16.92 -0.68
C GLY A 63 -4.75 -17.11 0.75
N PHE A 64 -4.86 -18.34 1.21
CA PHE A 64 -5.29 -18.68 2.58
C PHE A 64 -4.22 -18.26 3.62
N LEU A 65 -2.95 -18.52 3.36
CA LEU A 65 -1.85 -18.17 4.26
C LEU A 65 -1.59 -16.65 4.35
N THR A 66 -2.03 -15.89 3.35
CA THR A 66 -1.92 -14.42 3.34
C THR A 66 -3.22 -13.71 3.73
N ALA A 67 -4.34 -14.44 3.87
CA ALA A 67 -5.71 -13.89 3.93
C ALA A 67 -6.00 -12.93 2.75
N SER A 68 -5.41 -13.21 1.60
CA SER A 68 -5.58 -12.47 0.34
C SER A 68 -6.02 -13.44 -0.74
N VAL A 69 -7.30 -13.81 -0.70
CA VAL A 69 -7.86 -14.79 -1.63
C VAL A 69 -7.95 -14.22 -3.04
N ARG A 70 -7.74 -15.06 -4.07
CA ARG A 70 -7.73 -14.69 -5.49
C ARG A 70 -9.05 -14.06 -5.96
N GLN A 71 -10.16 -14.36 -5.29
CA GLN A 71 -11.49 -13.87 -5.60
C GLN A 71 -11.74 -12.41 -5.15
N GLY A 72 -10.83 -11.81 -4.37
CA GLY A 72 -10.93 -10.44 -3.92
C GLY A 72 -11.97 -10.22 -2.81
N ARG A 73 -12.84 -9.23 -2.98
CA ARG A 73 -13.83 -8.86 -1.93
C ARG A 73 -14.98 -9.85 -1.86
N LEU A 74 -15.16 -10.48 -0.69
CA LEU A 74 -16.19 -11.49 -0.44
C LEU A 74 -17.51 -10.91 0.08
N GLY A 75 -17.52 -9.64 0.51
CA GLY A 75 -18.72 -9.02 1.13
C GLY A 75 -19.10 -9.63 2.49
N VAL A 76 -18.13 -10.29 3.16
CA VAL A 76 -18.29 -10.88 4.49
C VAL A 76 -17.72 -9.93 5.52
N GLY A 77 -18.51 -9.52 6.52
CA GLY A 77 -18.07 -8.64 7.60
C GLY A 77 -18.08 -9.34 8.95
N TRP A 78 -17.48 -8.69 9.95
CA TRP A 78 -17.41 -9.21 11.32
C TRP A 78 -18.79 -9.62 11.87
N ARG A 79 -19.84 -8.83 11.62
CA ARG A 79 -21.21 -9.14 12.11
C ARG A 79 -21.71 -10.46 11.53
N THR A 80 -21.51 -10.70 10.23
CA THR A 80 -21.91 -11.96 9.59
C THR A 80 -21.20 -13.17 10.21
N ILE A 81 -19.92 -13.05 10.54
CA ILE A 81 -19.16 -14.13 11.20
C ILE A 81 -19.61 -14.31 12.65
N ALA A 82 -19.90 -13.22 13.39
CA ALA A 82 -20.42 -13.31 14.76
C ALA A 82 -21.78 -14.00 14.81
N ASP A 83 -22.69 -13.63 13.91
CA ASP A 83 -24.03 -14.23 13.80
C ASP A 83 -23.95 -15.74 13.48
N LEU A 84 -22.98 -16.17 12.65
CA LEU A 84 -22.69 -17.58 12.38
C LEU A 84 -22.20 -18.32 13.63
N ALA A 85 -21.31 -17.72 14.40
CA ALA A 85 -20.76 -18.31 15.62
C ALA A 85 -21.81 -18.44 16.73
N GLU A 86 -22.78 -17.50 16.82
CA GLU A 86 -23.89 -17.52 17.79
C GLU A 86 -25.03 -18.45 17.35
N GLY A 87 -25.32 -18.55 16.05
CA GLY A 87 -26.34 -19.41 15.47
C GLY A 87 -25.88 -20.86 15.20
N ALA A 88 -24.76 -21.23 15.70
CA ALA A 88 -23.83 -22.26 15.25
C ALA A 88 -24.43 -23.61 14.90
N ALA A 89 -24.22 -24.02 13.67
CA ALA A 89 -23.90 -25.42 13.41
C ALA A 89 -22.66 -25.80 14.23
N ALA A 90 -22.76 -26.83 15.07
CA ALA A 90 -21.61 -27.32 15.83
C ALA A 90 -20.44 -27.59 14.85
N SER A 91 -19.21 -27.30 15.29
CA SER A 91 -18.03 -27.65 14.52
C SER A 91 -17.98 -29.16 14.25
N ALA A 92 -17.48 -29.55 13.08
CA ALA A 92 -17.26 -30.96 12.79
C ALA A 92 -16.19 -31.56 13.73
N ASP A 93 -16.40 -32.78 14.16
CA ASP A 93 -15.44 -33.51 15.02
C ASP A 93 -14.17 -33.91 14.26
N GLN A 94 -14.26 -34.09 12.94
CA GLN A 94 -13.17 -34.51 12.08
C GLN A 94 -13.02 -33.60 10.87
N ALA A 95 -11.77 -33.27 10.54
CA ALA A 95 -11.42 -32.52 9.34
C ALA A 95 -11.81 -33.30 8.07
N SER A 96 -12.64 -32.71 7.23
CA SER A 96 -13.11 -33.28 5.97
C SER A 96 -13.00 -32.34 4.78
N LEU A 97 -12.68 -31.07 5.03
CA LEU A 97 -12.54 -30.07 3.99
C LEU A 97 -11.21 -30.25 3.24
N THR A 98 -11.25 -30.08 1.91
CA THR A 98 -10.05 -29.97 1.08
C THR A 98 -9.76 -28.49 0.75
N ILE A 99 -8.54 -28.19 0.30
CA ILE A 99 -8.16 -26.85 -0.17
C ILE A 99 -9.07 -26.42 -1.32
N THR A 100 -9.30 -27.32 -2.27
CA THR A 100 -10.16 -27.12 -3.45
C THR A 100 -11.60 -26.81 -3.06
N GLU A 101 -12.17 -27.54 -2.09
CA GLU A 101 -13.55 -27.31 -1.63
C GLU A 101 -13.72 -25.93 -0.94
N VAL A 102 -12.73 -25.52 -0.13
CA VAL A 102 -12.72 -24.19 0.50
C VAL A 102 -12.59 -23.09 -0.54
N ASP A 103 -11.70 -23.24 -1.52
CA ASP A 103 -11.55 -22.27 -2.62
C ASP A 103 -12.82 -22.14 -3.44
N ALA A 104 -13.47 -23.26 -3.78
CA ALA A 104 -14.74 -23.27 -4.50
C ALA A 104 -15.88 -22.63 -3.69
N ALA A 105 -15.91 -22.78 -2.36
CA ALA A 105 -16.88 -22.10 -1.50
C ALA A 105 -16.64 -20.56 -1.51
N ILE A 106 -15.40 -20.13 -1.45
CA ILE A 106 -15.02 -18.72 -1.54
C ILE A 106 -15.38 -18.15 -2.93
N GLU A 107 -15.19 -18.91 -4.00
CA GLU A 107 -15.61 -18.53 -5.36
C GLU A 107 -17.11 -18.27 -5.43
N ARG A 108 -17.93 -19.20 -4.87
CA ARG A 108 -19.39 -19.02 -4.79
C ARG A 108 -19.76 -17.77 -3.99
N LEU A 109 -19.11 -17.53 -2.84
CA LEU A 109 -19.32 -16.32 -2.02
C LEU A 109 -19.02 -15.04 -2.79
N ALA A 110 -17.94 -15.01 -3.55
CA ALA A 110 -17.54 -13.85 -4.36
C ALA A 110 -18.52 -13.55 -5.49
N ALA A 111 -19.13 -14.60 -6.07
CA ALA A 111 -20.13 -14.46 -7.14
C ALA A 111 -21.50 -13.93 -6.67
N LEU A 112 -21.76 -13.92 -5.35
CA LEU A 112 -23.04 -13.47 -4.82
C LEU A 112 -23.16 -11.95 -4.82
N GLY A 113 -24.08 -11.42 -5.63
CA GLY A 113 -24.38 -9.98 -5.76
C GLY A 113 -25.89 -9.71 -5.93
N GLY A 114 -26.30 -8.45 -5.79
CA GLY A 114 -27.69 -8.02 -5.99
C GLY A 114 -28.64 -8.36 -4.83
N THR A 115 -29.95 -8.25 -5.12
CA THR A 115 -31.03 -8.49 -4.15
C THR A 115 -31.04 -9.95 -3.70
N GLY A 116 -31.10 -10.20 -2.37
CA GLY A 116 -31.08 -11.56 -1.78
C GLY A 116 -29.70 -12.13 -1.54
N SER A 117 -28.62 -11.47 -1.98
CA SER A 117 -27.23 -11.94 -1.80
C SER A 117 -26.82 -12.15 -0.34
N ALA A 118 -27.42 -11.40 0.60
CA ALA A 118 -27.13 -11.55 2.03
C ALA A 118 -27.59 -12.91 2.56
N ALA A 119 -28.81 -13.35 2.23
CA ALA A 119 -29.34 -14.65 2.64
C ALA A 119 -28.55 -15.81 1.99
N ALA A 120 -28.29 -15.73 0.69
CA ALA A 120 -27.50 -16.73 -0.03
C ALA A 120 -26.06 -16.85 0.53
N ARG A 121 -25.46 -15.70 0.91
CA ARG A 121 -24.14 -15.68 1.53
C ARG A 121 -24.15 -16.35 2.91
N THR A 122 -25.17 -16.09 3.73
CA THR A 122 -25.34 -16.75 5.03
C THR A 122 -25.50 -18.26 4.86
N GLU A 123 -26.28 -18.70 3.89
CA GLU A 123 -26.48 -20.14 3.60
C GLU A 123 -25.16 -20.84 3.19
N GLU A 124 -24.37 -20.24 2.27
CA GLU A 124 -23.10 -20.78 1.85
C GLU A 124 -22.08 -20.85 3.00
N LEU A 125 -22.03 -19.79 3.82
CA LEU A 125 -21.18 -19.74 5.01
C LEU A 125 -21.61 -20.80 6.04
N THR A 126 -22.90 -21.00 6.30
CA THR A 126 -23.42 -22.00 7.23
C THR A 126 -23.04 -23.41 6.77
N ARG A 127 -23.11 -23.69 5.47
CA ARG A 127 -22.70 -24.99 4.89
C ARG A 127 -21.21 -25.24 5.10
N LEU A 128 -20.36 -24.24 4.83
CA LEU A 128 -18.91 -24.33 5.03
C LEU A 128 -18.56 -24.53 6.51
N TRP A 129 -19.20 -23.73 7.39
CA TRP A 129 -18.99 -23.78 8.84
C TRP A 129 -19.34 -25.12 9.46
N GLY A 130 -20.48 -25.72 9.08
CA GLY A 130 -20.91 -27.00 9.61
C GLY A 130 -20.03 -28.19 9.22
N ARG A 131 -19.17 -28.04 8.19
CA ARG A 131 -18.17 -29.04 7.77
C ARG A 131 -16.79 -28.79 8.37
N ALA A 132 -16.54 -27.60 8.89
CA ALA A 132 -15.25 -27.17 9.41
C ALA A 132 -15.10 -27.55 10.89
N THR A 133 -13.94 -28.06 11.27
CA THR A 133 -13.54 -28.21 12.67
C THR A 133 -13.38 -26.85 13.35
N ALA A 134 -13.29 -26.80 14.67
CA ALA A 134 -13.10 -25.54 15.41
C ALA A 134 -11.83 -24.79 14.97
N ASP A 135 -10.73 -25.51 14.68
CA ASP A 135 -9.48 -24.92 14.21
C ASP A 135 -9.60 -24.41 12.76
N GLU A 136 -10.31 -25.14 11.91
CA GLU A 136 -10.61 -24.68 10.55
C GLU A 136 -11.52 -23.46 10.54
N GLN A 137 -12.56 -23.40 11.40
CA GLN A 137 -13.43 -22.22 11.56
C GLN A 137 -12.64 -20.99 12.02
N ARG A 138 -11.67 -21.16 12.94
CA ARG A 138 -10.78 -20.07 13.38
C ARG A 138 -9.96 -19.52 12.20
N LEU A 139 -9.34 -20.40 11.40
CA LEU A 139 -8.56 -19.97 10.24
C LEU A 139 -9.44 -19.33 9.16
N LEU A 140 -10.59 -19.94 8.83
CA LEU A 140 -11.57 -19.39 7.89
C LEU A 140 -12.04 -17.99 8.29
N THR A 141 -12.28 -17.75 9.59
CA THR A 141 -12.59 -16.42 10.10
C THR A 141 -11.53 -15.40 9.69
N GLY A 142 -10.26 -15.72 9.92
CA GLY A 142 -9.15 -14.83 9.55
C GLY A 142 -9.06 -14.60 8.04
N ILE A 143 -9.26 -15.64 7.23
CA ILE A 143 -9.24 -15.56 5.77
C ILE A 143 -10.39 -14.70 5.25
N LEU A 144 -11.61 -14.95 5.69
CA LEU A 144 -12.82 -14.24 5.23
C LEU A 144 -12.85 -12.76 5.63
N LEU A 145 -12.24 -12.42 6.77
CA LEU A 145 -12.12 -11.04 7.23
C LEU A 145 -10.87 -10.32 6.68
N GLY A 146 -9.93 -11.04 6.04
CA GLY A 146 -8.65 -10.48 5.60
C GLY A 146 -7.72 -10.14 6.78
N GLU A 147 -7.89 -10.78 7.95
CA GLU A 147 -7.18 -10.48 9.20
C GLU A 147 -6.47 -11.72 9.77
N LEU A 148 -5.46 -12.21 9.05
CA LEU A 148 -4.65 -13.32 9.53
C LEU A 148 -3.33 -12.81 10.14
N ARG A 149 -3.14 -13.02 11.46
CA ARG A 149 -1.97 -12.52 12.20
C ARG A 149 -0.98 -13.63 12.56
N ILE A 150 -0.61 -14.46 11.61
CA ILE A 150 0.38 -15.55 11.81
C ILE A 150 1.83 -15.11 11.58
N GLY A 151 2.04 -13.87 11.12
CA GLY A 151 3.38 -13.34 10.81
C GLY A 151 3.99 -13.97 9.54
N ALA A 152 3.17 -14.54 8.66
CA ALA A 152 3.53 -14.93 7.30
C ALA A 152 3.28 -13.73 6.38
N LEU A 153 4.12 -12.71 6.48
CA LEU A 153 4.09 -11.58 5.54
C LEU A 153 4.50 -12.07 4.14
N GLU A 154 4.03 -11.39 3.12
CA GLU A 154 4.28 -11.72 1.71
C GLU A 154 5.77 -11.99 1.41
N GLY A 155 6.69 -11.20 1.99
CA GLY A 155 8.12 -11.41 1.82
C GLY A 155 8.65 -12.71 2.46
N VAL A 156 8.00 -13.26 3.50
CA VAL A 156 8.36 -14.57 4.09
C VAL A 156 7.84 -15.71 3.20
N LEU A 157 6.64 -15.53 2.66
CA LEU A 157 6.06 -16.49 1.70
C LEU A 157 6.83 -16.53 0.39
N THR A 158 7.28 -15.38 -0.12
CA THR A 158 8.13 -15.33 -1.33
C THR A 158 9.43 -16.11 -1.13
N ASP A 159 10.09 -15.95 0.03
CA ASP A 159 11.27 -16.73 0.39
C ASP A 159 10.95 -18.23 0.50
N ALA A 160 9.76 -18.58 1.02
CA ALA A 160 9.30 -19.97 1.12
C ALA A 160 9.00 -20.59 -0.26
N VAL A 161 8.39 -19.86 -1.17
CA VAL A 161 8.17 -20.28 -2.57
C VAL A 161 9.50 -20.56 -3.25
N ALA A 162 10.47 -19.65 -3.14
CA ALA A 162 11.80 -19.84 -3.71
C ALA A 162 12.47 -21.12 -3.17
N LYS A 163 12.37 -21.36 -1.86
CA LYS A 163 12.91 -22.57 -1.22
C LYS A 163 12.18 -23.82 -1.68
N ALA A 164 10.84 -23.83 -1.71
CA ALA A 164 10.03 -24.97 -2.10
C ALA A 164 10.28 -25.39 -3.57
N ALA A 165 10.41 -24.39 -4.46
CA ALA A 165 10.65 -24.61 -5.88
C ALA A 165 12.14 -24.81 -6.24
N GLY A 166 13.07 -24.65 -5.28
CA GLY A 166 14.51 -24.70 -5.56
C GLY A 166 14.99 -23.62 -6.54
N ARG A 167 14.34 -22.44 -6.58
CA ARG A 167 14.61 -21.35 -7.51
C ARG A 167 15.34 -20.20 -6.83
N PRO A 168 16.19 -19.43 -7.56
CA PRO A 168 16.77 -18.21 -7.04
C PRO A 168 15.69 -17.23 -6.55
N LEU A 169 15.89 -16.69 -5.33
CA LEU A 169 14.91 -15.81 -4.70
C LEU A 169 14.61 -14.54 -5.52
N GLU A 170 15.62 -13.99 -6.22
CA GLU A 170 15.44 -12.81 -7.05
C GLU A 170 14.55 -13.08 -8.28
N GLU A 171 14.63 -14.27 -8.88
CA GLU A 171 13.72 -14.66 -9.97
C GLU A 171 12.27 -14.74 -9.48
N VAL A 172 12.05 -15.36 -8.31
CA VAL A 172 10.71 -15.48 -7.72
C VAL A 172 10.14 -14.10 -7.35
N ARG A 173 10.97 -13.24 -6.77
CA ARG A 173 10.57 -11.86 -6.44
C ARG A 173 10.21 -11.06 -7.67
N ARG A 174 11.01 -11.17 -8.75
CA ARG A 174 10.74 -10.51 -10.01
C ARG A 174 9.43 -11.02 -10.62
N ALA A 175 9.25 -12.32 -10.71
CA ALA A 175 8.02 -12.90 -11.25
C ALA A 175 6.78 -12.51 -10.41
N ALA A 176 6.87 -12.51 -9.07
CA ALA A 176 5.78 -12.07 -8.19
C ALA A 176 5.41 -10.61 -8.41
N MET A 177 6.40 -9.75 -8.63
CA MET A 177 6.20 -8.35 -8.98
C MET A 177 5.46 -8.22 -10.31
N LEU A 178 5.88 -8.95 -11.35
CA LEU A 178 5.33 -8.83 -12.71
C LEU A 178 3.96 -9.48 -12.88
N THR A 179 3.72 -10.60 -12.20
CA THR A 179 2.39 -11.26 -12.21
C THR A 179 1.36 -10.55 -11.35
N GLY A 180 1.79 -9.67 -10.42
CA GLY A 180 0.92 -9.07 -9.41
C GLY A 180 0.31 -10.09 -8.42
N SER A 181 0.72 -11.36 -8.47
CA SER A 181 0.17 -12.45 -7.66
C SER A 181 1.25 -13.42 -7.20
N LEU A 182 1.49 -13.48 -5.89
CA LEU A 182 2.40 -14.47 -5.33
C LEU A 182 1.88 -15.92 -5.52
N GLY A 183 0.56 -16.11 -5.50
CA GLY A 183 -0.07 -17.41 -5.75
C GLY A 183 0.24 -17.90 -7.17
N ARG A 184 0.00 -17.06 -8.18
CA ARG A 184 0.33 -17.39 -9.57
C ARG A 184 1.82 -17.65 -9.75
N THR A 185 2.67 -16.85 -9.12
CA THR A 185 4.13 -17.05 -9.16
C THR A 185 4.55 -18.37 -8.54
N ALA A 186 3.96 -18.73 -7.40
CA ALA A 186 4.23 -20.01 -6.75
C ALA A 186 3.84 -21.19 -7.65
N TYR A 187 2.68 -21.12 -8.32
CA TYR A 187 2.29 -22.09 -9.33
C TYR A 187 3.34 -22.23 -10.43
N LEU A 188 3.76 -21.11 -11.03
CA LEU A 188 4.78 -21.11 -12.10
C LEU A 188 6.11 -21.67 -11.61
N ALA A 189 6.56 -21.28 -10.42
CA ALA A 189 7.81 -21.73 -9.84
C ALA A 189 7.82 -23.23 -9.58
N LEU A 190 6.75 -23.79 -9.00
CA LEU A 190 6.63 -25.20 -8.63
C LEU A 190 6.36 -26.10 -9.84
N THR A 191 5.78 -25.59 -10.92
CA THR A 191 5.64 -26.32 -12.19
C THR A 191 6.91 -26.31 -13.04
N GLY A 192 7.97 -25.62 -12.60
CA GLY A 192 9.21 -25.52 -13.36
C GLY A 192 9.15 -24.59 -14.56
N ALA A 193 8.15 -23.70 -14.61
CA ALA A 193 8.04 -22.69 -15.68
C ALA A 193 9.23 -21.74 -15.68
N ASP A 194 9.53 -21.15 -16.84
CA ASP A 194 10.55 -20.10 -16.96
C ASP A 194 10.07 -18.81 -16.31
N LEU A 195 10.61 -18.50 -15.12
CA LEU A 195 10.30 -17.27 -14.38
C LEU A 195 11.00 -16.05 -14.99
N ALA A 196 12.11 -16.22 -15.68
CA ALA A 196 12.82 -15.12 -16.34
C ALA A 196 12.03 -14.57 -17.54
N GLY A 197 11.27 -15.43 -18.21
CA GLY A 197 10.37 -15.07 -19.31
C GLY A 197 9.05 -14.42 -18.88
N VAL A 198 8.79 -14.30 -17.56
CA VAL A 198 7.58 -13.60 -17.09
C VAL A 198 7.70 -12.11 -17.37
N GLY A 199 6.83 -11.60 -18.25
CA GLY A 199 6.71 -10.18 -18.61
C GLY A 199 5.52 -9.50 -17.96
N LEU A 200 5.34 -8.23 -18.31
CA LEU A 200 4.19 -7.43 -17.92
C LEU A 200 2.91 -7.92 -18.63
N THR A 201 1.80 -7.85 -17.93
CA THR A 201 0.50 -8.13 -18.52
C THR A 201 -0.37 -6.88 -18.43
N VAL A 202 -0.79 -6.34 -19.58
CA VAL A 202 -1.72 -5.21 -19.62
C VAL A 202 -3.03 -5.62 -18.93
N GLY A 203 -3.52 -4.78 -18.01
CA GLY A 203 -4.66 -5.09 -17.14
C GLY A 203 -4.27 -5.68 -15.78
N VAL A 204 -2.99 -6.04 -15.57
CA VAL A 204 -2.47 -6.49 -14.27
C VAL A 204 -1.58 -5.40 -13.67
N PRO A 205 -2.07 -4.66 -12.65
CA PRO A 205 -1.32 -3.53 -12.10
C PRO A 205 -0.17 -3.97 -11.19
N LEU A 206 0.90 -3.16 -11.18
CA LEU A 206 2.11 -3.36 -10.39
C LEU A 206 2.14 -2.47 -9.16
N LEU A 207 2.79 -2.93 -8.10
CA LEU A 207 3.13 -2.06 -6.97
C LEU A 207 4.04 -0.92 -7.45
N PRO A 208 3.71 0.36 -7.12
CA PRO A 208 4.47 1.49 -7.62
C PRO A 208 5.88 1.55 -7.02
N MET A 209 6.86 1.96 -7.83
CA MET A 209 8.19 2.33 -7.33
C MET A 209 8.09 3.52 -6.38
N LEU A 210 8.85 3.50 -5.29
CA LEU A 210 8.82 4.49 -4.22
C LEU A 210 10.14 5.26 -4.13
N ALA A 211 10.04 6.57 -3.89
CA ALA A 211 11.20 7.42 -3.67
C ALA A 211 11.67 7.41 -2.19
N ALA A 212 12.99 7.41 -1.98
CA ALA A 212 13.59 7.78 -0.70
C ALA A 212 13.51 9.31 -0.52
N THR A 213 14.00 9.85 0.59
CA THR A 213 13.97 11.29 0.87
C THR A 213 15.39 11.84 0.88
N ALA A 214 15.60 12.99 0.24
CA ALA A 214 16.78 13.82 0.38
C ALA A 214 16.40 15.16 1.02
N SER A 215 17.37 15.87 1.60
CA SER A 215 17.13 17.13 2.30
C SER A 215 17.07 18.34 1.36
N SER A 216 17.78 18.26 0.22
CA SER A 216 17.75 19.29 -0.82
C SER A 216 17.92 18.69 -2.22
N PRO A 217 17.53 19.41 -3.29
CA PRO A 217 17.79 19.01 -4.68
C PRO A 217 19.28 18.81 -4.96
N GLY A 218 20.13 19.71 -4.50
CA GLY A 218 21.58 19.62 -4.69
C GLY A 218 22.19 18.39 -4.02
N GLU A 219 21.75 18.05 -2.79
CA GLU A 219 22.15 16.78 -2.14
C GLU A 219 21.67 15.57 -2.94
N ALA A 220 20.44 15.60 -3.44
CA ALA A 220 19.90 14.49 -4.23
C ALA A 220 20.70 14.26 -5.53
N VAL A 221 21.05 15.32 -6.27
CA VAL A 221 21.91 15.24 -7.46
C VAL A 221 23.25 14.63 -7.08
N THR A 222 23.91 15.15 -6.05
CA THR A 222 25.22 14.67 -5.59
C THR A 222 25.18 13.20 -5.15
N ALA A 223 24.12 12.79 -4.46
CA ALA A 223 23.96 11.41 -3.96
C ALA A 223 23.75 10.37 -5.07
N LEU A 224 23.25 10.79 -6.24
CA LEU A 224 23.06 9.91 -7.40
C LEU A 224 24.32 9.80 -8.29
N GLY A 225 25.36 10.61 -8.03
CA GLY A 225 26.64 10.53 -8.71
C GLY A 225 26.86 11.64 -9.73
N PRO A 226 27.93 11.53 -10.55
CA PRO A 226 28.34 12.59 -11.47
C PRO A 226 27.55 12.64 -12.79
N ALA A 227 26.77 11.59 -13.09
CA ALA A 227 25.97 11.53 -14.30
C ALA A 227 24.75 12.47 -14.21
N PRO A 228 24.24 12.98 -15.35
CA PRO A 228 22.98 13.73 -15.35
C PRO A 228 21.82 12.92 -14.73
N VAL A 229 20.91 13.62 -14.07
CA VAL A 229 19.71 13.09 -13.46
C VAL A 229 18.46 13.78 -14.04
N SER A 230 17.31 13.16 -13.92
CA SER A 230 16.01 13.82 -14.17
C SER A 230 15.51 14.46 -12.87
N VAL A 231 15.29 15.77 -12.89
CA VAL A 231 14.63 16.53 -11.82
C VAL A 231 13.20 16.81 -12.27
N GLU A 232 12.25 16.15 -11.67
CA GLU A 232 10.83 16.20 -12.08
C GLU A 232 10.00 16.94 -11.04
N VAL A 233 9.00 17.69 -11.50
CA VAL A 233 8.02 18.32 -10.61
C VAL A 233 7.29 17.24 -9.79
N LYS A 234 7.22 17.42 -8.47
CA LYS A 234 6.45 16.54 -7.60
C LYS A 234 5.03 17.08 -7.41
N LEU A 235 4.09 16.39 -8.01
CA LEU A 235 2.67 16.70 -7.86
C LEU A 235 2.14 16.23 -6.50
N ASP A 236 1.16 16.94 -5.92
CA ASP A 236 0.39 16.54 -4.73
C ASP A 236 -1.01 16.07 -5.14
N GLY A 237 -1.07 14.97 -5.86
CA GLY A 237 -2.28 14.38 -6.42
C GLY A 237 -2.52 12.95 -5.96
N ALA A 238 -3.31 12.23 -6.72
CA ALA A 238 -3.53 10.81 -6.54
C ALA A 238 -2.75 10.00 -7.58
N ARG A 239 -1.86 9.11 -7.10
CA ARG A 239 -1.09 8.23 -8.00
C ARG A 239 -2.01 7.26 -8.70
N ILE A 240 -1.81 7.15 -10.00
CA ILE A 240 -2.53 6.25 -10.90
C ILE A 240 -1.56 5.40 -11.72
N GLN A 241 -2.04 4.22 -12.11
CA GLN A 241 -1.43 3.43 -13.16
C GLN A 241 -2.48 3.22 -14.23
N ALA A 242 -2.19 3.61 -15.48
CA ALA A 242 -3.13 3.50 -16.59
C ALA A 242 -2.67 2.44 -17.58
N HIS A 243 -3.55 1.50 -17.91
CA HIS A 243 -3.32 0.43 -18.86
C HIS A 243 -4.24 0.58 -20.05
N ARG A 244 -3.70 0.53 -21.27
CA ARG A 244 -4.48 0.47 -22.52
C ARG A 244 -4.11 -0.79 -23.29
N HIS A 245 -5.11 -1.59 -23.69
CA HIS A 245 -4.93 -2.92 -24.26
C HIS A 245 -4.52 -2.95 -25.74
N GLY A 246 -4.54 -1.84 -26.43
CA GLY A 246 -4.22 -1.76 -27.85
C GLY A 246 -4.08 -0.33 -28.33
N GLY A 247 -4.39 -0.06 -29.61
CA GLY A 247 -4.35 1.28 -30.20
C GLY A 247 -5.44 2.22 -29.67
N PRO A 248 -5.51 3.46 -30.21
CA PRO A 248 -6.52 4.44 -29.82
C PRO A 248 -7.95 3.88 -29.87
N GLY A 249 -8.75 4.19 -28.85
CA GLY A 249 -10.12 3.66 -28.69
C GLY A 249 -10.19 2.27 -28.06
N SER A 250 -9.06 1.59 -27.80
CA SER A 250 -9.06 0.30 -27.10
C SER A 250 -9.40 0.48 -25.62
N ARG A 251 -9.79 -0.64 -24.97
CA ARG A 251 -10.07 -0.69 -23.53
C ARG A 251 -8.94 -0.08 -22.72
N VAL A 252 -9.32 0.79 -21.79
CA VAL A 252 -8.44 1.41 -20.80
C VAL A 252 -8.89 0.98 -19.41
N GLU A 253 -7.92 0.69 -18.55
CA GLU A 253 -8.12 0.43 -17.12
C GLU A 253 -7.22 1.38 -16.32
N VAL A 254 -7.76 1.94 -15.24
CA VAL A 254 -7.04 2.85 -14.36
C VAL A 254 -7.05 2.28 -12.95
N PHE A 255 -5.85 2.16 -12.37
CA PHE A 255 -5.64 1.61 -11.04
C PHE A 255 -5.11 2.68 -10.09
N SER A 256 -5.55 2.61 -8.84
CA SER A 256 -5.04 3.48 -7.77
C SER A 256 -3.68 3.01 -7.25
N ARG A 257 -3.05 3.83 -6.40
CA ARG A 257 -1.80 3.48 -5.69
C ARG A 257 -1.84 2.12 -4.97
N THR A 258 -3.02 1.67 -4.54
CA THR A 258 -3.23 0.39 -3.86
C THR A 258 -3.70 -0.71 -4.79
N LEU A 259 -3.55 -0.53 -6.09
CA LEU A 259 -3.89 -1.44 -7.17
C LEU A 259 -5.41 -1.71 -7.30
N ALA A 260 -6.25 -0.93 -6.64
CA ALA A 260 -7.69 -1.02 -6.83
C ALA A 260 -8.07 -0.44 -8.20
N ASP A 261 -8.91 -1.17 -8.94
CA ASP A 261 -9.52 -0.66 -10.17
C ASP A 261 -10.47 0.49 -9.85
N ILE A 262 -10.20 1.65 -10.43
CA ILE A 262 -10.97 2.88 -10.29
C ILE A 262 -11.52 3.37 -11.62
N THR A 263 -11.40 2.60 -12.69
CA THR A 263 -11.75 2.96 -14.07
C THR A 263 -13.12 3.63 -14.18
N ALA A 264 -14.15 3.04 -13.58
CA ALA A 264 -15.52 3.57 -13.62
C ALA A 264 -15.70 4.91 -12.88
N ARG A 265 -14.71 5.32 -12.06
CA ARG A 265 -14.76 6.56 -11.26
C ARG A 265 -14.06 7.74 -11.95
N VAL A 266 -13.28 7.47 -12.97
CA VAL A 266 -12.39 8.44 -13.64
C VAL A 266 -12.52 8.39 -15.16
N PRO A 267 -13.76 8.55 -15.71
CA PRO A 267 -13.99 8.45 -17.15
C PRO A 267 -13.19 9.47 -17.96
N GLU A 268 -12.91 10.64 -17.41
CA GLU A 268 -12.07 11.67 -18.03
C GLU A 268 -10.63 11.22 -18.24
N LEU A 269 -10.07 10.43 -17.32
CA LEU A 269 -8.73 9.85 -17.50
C LEU A 269 -8.74 8.73 -18.56
N VAL A 270 -9.80 7.94 -18.59
CA VAL A 270 -10.02 6.90 -19.61
C VAL A 270 -10.04 7.53 -21.00
N GLU A 271 -10.76 8.64 -21.18
CA GLU A 271 -10.84 9.38 -22.46
C GLU A 271 -9.46 9.86 -22.91
N VAL A 272 -8.71 10.52 -22.02
CA VAL A 272 -7.35 11.01 -22.32
C VAL A 272 -6.43 9.87 -22.73
N VAL A 273 -6.36 8.79 -21.94
CA VAL A 273 -5.45 7.66 -22.22
C VAL A 273 -5.86 6.89 -23.47
N SER A 274 -7.17 6.80 -23.73
CA SER A 274 -7.70 6.16 -24.93
C SER A 274 -7.29 6.87 -26.21
N ALA A 275 -7.07 8.19 -26.16
CA ALA A 275 -6.69 9.01 -27.30
C ALA A 275 -5.18 9.00 -27.63
N PHE A 276 -4.32 8.52 -26.74
CA PHE A 276 -2.88 8.50 -26.99
C PHE A 276 -2.50 7.70 -28.25
N PRO A 277 -1.43 8.06 -28.94
CA PRO A 277 -0.94 7.30 -30.10
C PRO A 277 -0.38 5.93 -29.70
N GLY A 278 0.00 5.12 -30.69
CA GLY A 278 0.63 3.82 -30.48
C GLY A 278 -0.33 2.69 -30.11
N GLY A 279 0.22 1.56 -29.68
CA GLY A 279 -0.48 0.31 -29.32
C GLY A 279 -0.84 0.21 -27.84
N SER A 280 -0.52 -0.96 -27.24
CA SER A 280 -0.74 -1.19 -25.81
C SER A 280 0.20 -0.34 -24.94
N LEU A 281 -0.29 0.11 -23.76
CA LEU A 281 0.46 0.98 -22.85
C LEU A 281 0.27 0.55 -21.39
N ILE A 282 1.34 0.67 -20.59
CA ILE A 282 1.29 0.72 -19.13
C ILE A 282 2.03 1.97 -18.67
N LEU A 283 1.31 2.91 -18.08
CA LEU A 283 1.78 4.23 -17.68
C LEU A 283 1.68 4.39 -16.17
N ASP A 284 2.71 4.99 -15.53
CA ASP A 284 2.68 5.39 -14.12
C ASP A 284 2.61 6.92 -14.05
N GLY A 285 1.65 7.43 -13.29
CA GLY A 285 1.36 8.86 -13.26
C GLY A 285 0.72 9.32 -11.97
N GLU A 286 0.41 10.60 -11.95
CA GLU A 286 -0.34 11.27 -10.90
C GLU A 286 -1.49 12.04 -11.54
N THR A 287 -2.65 12.06 -10.88
CA THR A 287 -3.76 12.90 -11.32
C THR A 287 -4.15 13.89 -10.24
N LEU A 288 -4.53 15.08 -10.65
CA LEU A 288 -5.01 16.13 -9.77
C LEU A 288 -6.06 17.00 -10.46
N THR A 289 -6.79 17.77 -9.69
CA THR A 289 -7.69 18.81 -10.17
C THR A 289 -6.94 20.13 -10.29
N LEU A 290 -7.28 20.92 -11.32
CA LEU A 290 -6.75 22.27 -11.51
C LEU A 290 -7.84 23.31 -11.21
N ASP A 291 -7.42 24.49 -10.83
CA ASP A 291 -8.30 25.66 -10.79
C ASP A 291 -8.46 26.29 -12.19
N GLU A 292 -9.21 27.38 -12.28
CA GLU A 292 -9.49 28.10 -13.52
C GLU A 292 -8.23 28.72 -14.17
N ASN A 293 -7.17 28.91 -13.39
CA ASN A 293 -5.88 29.43 -13.85
C ASN A 293 -4.88 28.33 -14.20
N GLY A 294 -5.27 27.04 -14.07
CA GLY A 294 -4.40 25.90 -14.31
C GLY A 294 -3.48 25.55 -13.13
N ALA A 295 -3.64 26.16 -11.96
CA ALA A 295 -2.87 25.82 -10.76
C ALA A 295 -3.44 24.58 -10.05
N PRO A 296 -2.58 23.75 -9.42
CA PRO A 296 -3.02 22.58 -8.67
C PRO A 296 -3.95 22.94 -7.51
N ARG A 297 -5.12 22.29 -7.44
CA ARG A 297 -6.00 22.37 -6.27
C ARG A 297 -5.49 21.52 -5.11
N PRO A 298 -5.90 21.81 -3.87
CA PRO A 298 -5.52 21.03 -2.70
C PRO A 298 -5.81 19.53 -2.87
N PHE A 299 -4.90 18.69 -2.40
CA PHE A 299 -5.02 17.21 -2.43
C PHE A 299 -6.39 16.68 -1.95
N GLN A 300 -7.01 17.32 -0.96
CA GLN A 300 -8.32 16.92 -0.44
C GLN A 300 -9.43 17.02 -1.49
N GLU A 301 -9.39 18.03 -2.35
CA GLU A 301 -10.37 18.21 -3.43
C GLU A 301 -10.20 17.12 -4.48
N THR A 302 -8.96 16.83 -4.88
CA THR A 302 -8.65 15.68 -5.75
C THR A 302 -9.16 14.37 -5.14
N MET A 303 -8.89 14.11 -3.85
CA MET A 303 -9.31 12.87 -3.18
C MET A 303 -10.83 12.78 -2.99
N SER A 304 -11.53 13.91 -2.79
CA SER A 304 -12.98 13.92 -2.67
C SER A 304 -13.66 13.48 -3.96
N ARG A 305 -13.05 13.77 -5.11
CA ARG A 305 -13.50 13.36 -6.44
C ARG A 305 -13.48 11.82 -6.61
N PHE A 306 -12.44 11.14 -6.07
CA PHE A 306 -12.37 9.68 -6.10
C PHE A 306 -13.43 8.98 -5.23
N GLY A 307 -13.96 9.65 -4.21
CA GLY A 307 -14.96 9.11 -3.29
C GLY A 307 -16.42 9.22 -3.78
N SER A 308 -16.66 9.94 -4.87
CA SER A 308 -18.02 10.27 -5.36
C SER A 308 -18.30 9.72 -6.75
N THR A 309 -19.44 9.06 -6.90
CA THR A 309 -20.01 8.69 -8.20
C THR A 309 -20.95 9.82 -8.65
N GLY A 310 -20.61 10.52 -9.75
CA GLY A 310 -21.45 11.55 -10.37
C GLY A 310 -20.65 12.61 -11.10
N ALA A 311 -21.26 13.25 -12.13
CA ALA A 311 -20.65 14.36 -12.85
C ALA A 311 -20.46 15.55 -11.88
N ARG A 312 -19.21 15.98 -11.69
CA ARG A 312 -18.84 17.20 -10.95
C ARG A 312 -18.11 18.16 -11.86
N ALA A 313 -18.16 19.45 -11.52
CA ALA A 313 -17.51 20.52 -12.25
C ALA A 313 -15.98 20.42 -12.32
N GLU A 314 -15.38 19.59 -11.46
CA GLU A 314 -13.93 19.45 -11.33
C GLU A 314 -13.44 18.29 -12.18
N ILE A 315 -12.62 18.60 -13.18
CA ILE A 315 -12.04 17.63 -14.13
C ILE A 315 -10.67 17.19 -13.60
N LEU A 316 -10.47 15.86 -13.50
CA LEU A 316 -9.17 15.28 -13.22
C LEU A 316 -8.31 15.34 -14.47
N ARG A 317 -7.06 15.80 -14.31
CA ARG A 317 -6.04 15.74 -15.37
C ARG A 317 -4.90 14.81 -14.96
N PRO A 318 -4.46 13.89 -15.85
CA PRO A 318 -3.34 13.02 -15.59
C PRO A 318 -2.03 13.65 -16.07
N TRP A 319 -0.95 13.39 -15.32
CA TRP A 319 0.43 13.57 -15.73
C TRP A 319 1.18 12.29 -15.51
N PHE A 320 1.90 11.83 -16.54
CA PHE A 320 2.66 10.61 -16.51
C PHE A 320 4.14 10.91 -16.35
N PHE A 321 4.83 10.15 -15.50
CA PHE A 321 6.25 10.32 -15.21
C PHE A 321 7.04 9.03 -15.43
N ASP A 322 6.38 7.94 -15.85
CA ASP A 322 7.03 6.71 -16.28
C ASP A 322 6.15 5.89 -17.22
N ILE A 323 6.79 5.08 -18.07
CA ILE A 323 6.16 4.12 -18.97
C ILE A 323 6.84 2.76 -18.80
N LEU A 324 6.04 1.74 -18.55
CA LEU A 324 6.54 0.40 -18.22
C LEU A 324 6.37 -0.58 -19.37
N HIS A 325 5.44 -0.30 -20.27
CA HIS A 325 5.15 -1.09 -21.45
C HIS A 325 4.61 -0.21 -22.56
N ALA A 326 5.08 -0.43 -23.79
CA ALA A 326 4.57 0.25 -24.98
C ALA A 326 4.63 -0.70 -26.20
N ASP A 327 3.57 -0.71 -26.99
CA ASP A 327 3.51 -1.38 -28.31
C ASP A 327 3.91 -2.87 -28.26
N GLY A 328 3.56 -3.58 -27.19
CA GLY A 328 3.90 -4.99 -27.00
C GLY A 328 5.29 -5.24 -26.44
N VAL A 329 6.05 -4.19 -26.09
CA VAL A 329 7.41 -4.28 -25.54
C VAL A 329 7.43 -3.85 -24.08
N ASP A 330 8.01 -4.67 -23.21
CA ASP A 330 8.23 -4.34 -21.81
C ASP A 330 9.46 -3.41 -21.69
N LEU A 331 9.27 -2.29 -21.00
CA LEU A 331 10.29 -1.26 -20.79
C LEU A 331 10.76 -1.20 -19.33
N ILE A 332 10.18 -2.01 -18.45
CA ILE A 332 10.39 -1.93 -17.00
C ILE A 332 11.88 -2.08 -16.60
N ASP A 333 12.65 -2.83 -17.35
CA ASP A 333 14.08 -3.08 -17.11
C ASP A 333 14.99 -2.11 -17.86
N GLU A 334 14.44 -1.32 -18.77
CA GLU A 334 15.20 -0.31 -19.49
C GLU A 334 15.60 0.86 -18.58
N PRO A 335 16.71 1.55 -18.87
CA PRO A 335 17.09 2.79 -18.18
C PRO A 335 15.96 3.84 -18.25
N LEU A 336 15.83 4.67 -17.20
CA LEU A 336 14.86 5.77 -17.19
C LEU A 336 15.00 6.70 -18.41
N SER A 337 16.22 6.94 -18.90
CA SER A 337 16.44 7.76 -20.10
C SER A 337 15.69 7.23 -21.32
N VAL A 338 15.70 5.90 -21.54
CA VAL A 338 14.96 5.24 -22.62
C VAL A 338 13.44 5.33 -22.37
N ARG A 339 13.02 5.06 -21.14
CA ARG A 339 11.60 5.13 -20.77
C ARG A 339 11.03 6.55 -20.89
N ALA A 340 11.81 7.57 -20.47
CA ALA A 340 11.39 8.97 -20.55
C ALA A 340 11.24 9.46 -22.00
N GLU A 341 12.08 8.98 -22.92
CA GLU A 341 11.95 9.28 -24.35
C GLU A 341 10.65 8.66 -24.91
N ARG A 342 10.42 7.37 -24.64
CA ARG A 342 9.20 6.67 -25.06
C ARG A 342 7.94 7.27 -24.42
N LEU A 343 8.04 7.72 -23.17
CA LEU A 343 6.94 8.42 -22.48
C LEU A 343 6.56 9.71 -23.22
N ARG A 344 7.55 10.55 -23.54
CA ARG A 344 7.31 11.83 -24.25
C ARG A 344 6.63 11.61 -25.62
N GLU A 345 7.04 10.57 -26.34
CA GLU A 345 6.39 10.18 -27.61
C GLU A 345 4.94 9.71 -27.40
N ALA A 346 4.69 8.92 -26.35
CA ALA A 346 3.37 8.31 -26.11
C ALA A 346 2.34 9.29 -25.56
N VAL A 347 2.72 10.22 -24.68
CA VAL A 347 1.76 11.03 -23.90
C VAL A 347 1.82 12.53 -24.20
N GLY A 348 2.83 13.02 -24.92
CA GLY A 348 2.98 14.43 -25.30
C GLY A 348 2.90 15.38 -24.10
N GLU A 349 1.97 16.33 -24.11
CA GLU A 349 1.77 17.34 -23.05
C GLU A 349 1.32 16.77 -21.69
N HIS A 350 0.91 15.50 -21.64
CA HIS A 350 0.59 14.81 -20.40
C HIS A 350 1.82 14.20 -19.71
N GLY A 351 3.04 14.45 -20.24
CA GLY A 351 4.30 14.13 -19.56
C GLY A 351 4.58 15.12 -18.44
N ILE A 352 5.23 14.60 -17.38
CA ILE A 352 5.66 15.46 -16.27
C ILE A 352 6.72 16.45 -16.72
N LEU A 353 6.69 17.67 -16.19
CA LEU A 353 7.75 18.66 -16.42
C LEU A 353 9.03 18.21 -15.72
N ALA A 354 10.12 18.13 -16.48
CA ALA A 354 11.40 17.63 -16.02
C ALA A 354 12.55 18.48 -16.55
N LEU A 355 13.62 18.57 -15.76
CA LEU A 355 14.92 19.13 -16.11
C LEU A 355 15.98 18.02 -16.04
N GLU A 356 16.70 17.76 -17.12
CA GLU A 356 17.88 16.88 -17.09
C GLU A 356 19.12 17.72 -16.77
N THR A 357 19.81 17.41 -15.68
CA THR A 357 20.99 18.16 -15.24
C THR A 357 21.92 17.33 -14.36
N ALA A 358 23.21 17.66 -14.37
CA ALA A 358 24.18 17.23 -13.37
C ALA A 358 24.56 18.37 -12.41
N ASP A 359 24.01 19.57 -12.61
CA ASP A 359 24.31 20.76 -11.81
C ASP A 359 23.35 20.87 -10.60
N PRO A 360 23.86 20.76 -9.35
CA PRO A 360 23.07 20.94 -8.15
C PRO A 360 22.36 22.30 -8.06
N ILE A 361 22.95 23.38 -8.61
CA ILE A 361 22.38 24.73 -8.56
C ILE A 361 21.18 24.82 -9.51
N ALA A 362 21.29 24.26 -10.72
CA ALA A 362 20.17 24.20 -11.66
C ALA A 362 19.00 23.39 -11.09
N ALA A 363 19.27 22.27 -10.39
CA ALA A 363 18.26 21.48 -9.72
C ALA A 363 17.55 22.26 -8.59
N GLU A 364 18.30 23.05 -7.81
CA GLU A 364 17.75 23.92 -6.76
C GLU A 364 16.82 25.00 -7.35
N THR A 365 17.26 25.67 -8.43
CA THR A 365 16.47 26.70 -9.13
C THR A 365 15.16 26.12 -9.65
N PHE A 366 15.21 24.97 -10.34
CA PHE A 366 14.02 24.27 -10.83
C PHE A 366 13.06 23.89 -9.70
N SER A 367 13.60 23.46 -8.54
CA SER A 367 12.78 23.15 -7.36
C SER A 367 12.06 24.39 -6.81
N GLN A 368 12.73 25.56 -6.78
CA GLN A 368 12.13 26.81 -6.35
C GLN A 368 11.02 27.27 -7.30
N GLU A 369 11.23 27.12 -8.61
CA GLU A 369 10.20 27.41 -9.62
C GLU A 369 8.98 26.48 -9.46
N ALA A 370 9.20 25.19 -9.24
CA ALA A 370 8.14 24.21 -8.99
C ALA A 370 7.31 24.58 -7.73
N LEU A 371 7.98 24.98 -6.64
CA LEU A 371 7.33 25.43 -5.42
C LEU A 371 6.54 26.73 -5.63
N ALA A 372 7.09 27.69 -6.37
CA ALA A 372 6.41 28.94 -6.71
C ALA A 372 5.16 28.70 -7.57
N ALA A 373 5.19 27.69 -8.45
CA ALA A 373 4.04 27.25 -9.25
C ALA A 373 3.00 26.44 -8.44
N GLY A 374 3.21 26.25 -7.12
CA GLY A 374 2.28 25.57 -6.23
C GLY A 374 2.44 24.05 -6.14
N HIS A 375 3.49 23.47 -6.68
CA HIS A 375 3.77 22.04 -6.54
C HIS A 375 4.36 21.68 -5.17
N GLU A 376 4.39 20.38 -4.84
CA GLU A 376 4.86 19.89 -3.52
C GLU A 376 6.39 19.93 -3.37
N GLY A 377 7.13 20.00 -4.47
CA GLY A 377 8.57 19.93 -4.53
C GLY A 377 9.06 19.24 -5.80
N VAL A 378 10.13 18.45 -5.70
CA VAL A 378 10.68 17.72 -6.86
C VAL A 378 11.02 16.27 -6.52
N LEU A 379 11.08 15.43 -7.59
CA LEU A 379 11.72 14.12 -7.58
C LEU A 379 13.00 14.18 -8.41
N VAL A 380 14.09 13.67 -7.85
CA VAL A 380 15.37 13.53 -8.55
C VAL A 380 15.58 12.05 -8.83
N LYS A 381 15.73 11.68 -10.10
CA LYS A 381 15.79 10.29 -10.55
C LYS A 381 17.08 10.01 -11.33
N ALA A 382 17.73 8.89 -11.05
CA ALA A 382 18.87 8.42 -11.83
C ALA A 382 18.41 7.98 -13.23
N LEU A 383 19.01 8.53 -14.29
CA LEU A 383 18.64 8.25 -15.69
C LEU A 383 18.98 6.84 -16.15
N ASP A 384 19.95 6.19 -15.51
CA ASP A 384 20.37 4.81 -15.79
C ASP A 384 19.56 3.75 -15.03
N SER A 385 18.60 4.16 -14.20
CA SER A 385 17.88 3.24 -13.32
C SER A 385 16.73 2.51 -14.01
N PRO A 386 16.58 1.18 -13.80
CA PRO A 386 15.35 0.46 -14.14
C PRO A 386 14.22 0.85 -13.18
N TYR A 387 12.99 0.46 -13.52
CA TYR A 387 11.83 0.65 -12.63
C TYR A 387 11.74 -0.47 -11.59
N ALA A 388 12.05 -0.16 -10.34
CA ALA A 388 12.02 -1.11 -9.22
C ALA A 388 10.65 -1.15 -8.53
N ALA A 389 9.69 -1.84 -9.13
CA ALA A 389 8.31 -1.92 -8.65
C ALA A 389 8.22 -2.41 -7.20
N GLY A 390 7.37 -1.78 -6.39
CA GLY A 390 7.16 -2.09 -4.97
C GLY A 390 8.33 -1.74 -4.04
N ARG A 391 9.46 -1.30 -4.57
CA ARG A 391 10.68 -1.03 -3.79
C ARG A 391 10.88 0.46 -3.56
N ARG A 392 11.51 0.77 -2.42
CA ARG A 392 12.06 2.10 -2.11
C ARG A 392 13.57 2.03 -2.23
N GLY A 393 14.08 2.35 -3.42
CA GLY A 393 15.50 2.44 -3.70
C GLY A 393 16.04 3.87 -3.50
N ARG A 394 17.35 4.02 -3.74
CA ARG A 394 18.03 5.33 -3.77
C ARG A 394 18.02 5.97 -5.16
N GLN A 395 17.56 5.27 -6.19
CA GLN A 395 17.50 5.78 -7.55
C GLN A 395 16.46 6.89 -7.75
N TRP A 396 15.46 6.95 -6.88
CA TRP A 396 14.46 8.02 -6.83
C TRP A 396 14.52 8.70 -5.48
N LEU A 397 14.79 10.01 -5.47
CA LEU A 397 14.90 10.84 -4.28
C LEU A 397 13.86 11.96 -4.34
N LYS A 398 12.96 11.99 -3.38
CA LYS A 398 12.00 13.08 -3.26
C LYS A 398 12.55 14.18 -2.36
N VAL A 399 12.40 15.41 -2.81
CA VAL A 399 12.72 16.62 -2.07
C VAL A 399 11.46 17.45 -1.94
N LYS A 400 11.10 17.80 -0.72
CA LYS A 400 9.98 18.68 -0.45
C LYS A 400 10.27 19.51 0.79
N PRO A 401 9.74 20.74 0.87
CA PRO A 401 9.87 21.58 2.06
C PRO A 401 9.37 20.83 3.29
N VAL A 402 10.10 20.96 4.37
CA VAL A 402 9.67 20.54 5.69
C VAL A 402 9.50 21.79 6.52
N HIS A 403 8.27 22.07 6.91
CA HIS A 403 7.97 23.18 7.82
C HIS A 403 8.12 22.68 9.26
N THR A 404 8.76 23.47 10.10
CA THR A 404 8.83 23.21 11.54
C THR A 404 8.07 24.26 12.30
N TYR A 405 7.31 23.82 13.30
CA TYR A 405 6.53 24.66 14.18
C TYR A 405 6.71 24.22 15.62
N ASP A 406 6.82 25.18 16.52
CA ASP A 406 6.87 24.96 17.95
C ASP A 406 5.45 24.99 18.51
N LEU A 407 4.92 23.83 18.83
CA LEU A 407 3.54 23.63 19.29
C LEU A 407 3.50 23.19 20.76
N VAL A 408 2.37 23.40 21.42
CA VAL A 408 2.19 23.06 22.83
C VAL A 408 1.49 21.70 22.97
N VAL A 409 1.94 20.88 23.92
CA VAL A 409 1.27 19.61 24.24
C VAL A 409 0.05 19.89 25.11
N LEU A 410 -1.14 19.49 24.64
CA LEU A 410 -2.43 19.66 25.34
C LEU A 410 -2.90 18.37 26.03
N ALA A 411 -2.54 17.23 25.47
CA ALA A 411 -2.85 15.90 26.00
C ALA A 411 -1.97 14.85 25.33
N ALA A 412 -1.95 13.65 25.87
CA ALA A 412 -1.36 12.49 25.19
C ALA A 412 -2.19 11.23 25.41
N GLU A 413 -2.28 10.38 24.38
CA GLU A 413 -2.98 9.11 24.45
C GLU A 413 -2.02 7.98 24.81
N TRP A 414 -2.55 6.98 25.52
CA TRP A 414 -1.81 5.77 25.83
C TRP A 414 -1.48 4.99 24.55
N GLY A 415 -0.26 4.50 24.48
CA GLY A 415 0.20 3.67 23.39
C GLY A 415 -0.38 2.27 23.42
N SER A 416 -0.32 1.60 22.26
CA SER A 416 -0.71 0.21 22.07
C SER A 416 0.48 -0.63 21.57
N GLY A 417 0.37 -1.96 21.67
CA GLY A 417 1.41 -2.88 21.24
C GLY A 417 2.73 -2.63 21.99
N ARG A 418 3.84 -2.43 21.28
CA ARG A 418 5.15 -2.16 21.86
C ARG A 418 5.21 -0.93 22.78
N ARG A 419 4.27 0.02 22.60
CA ARG A 419 4.20 1.27 23.36
C ARG A 419 3.18 1.23 24.51
N THR A 420 2.66 0.05 24.85
CA THR A 420 1.73 -0.12 25.98
C THR A 420 2.38 0.39 27.26
N GLY A 421 1.65 1.19 28.03
CA GLY A 421 2.14 1.81 29.28
C GLY A 421 2.85 3.14 29.10
N TRP A 422 3.06 3.63 27.86
CA TRP A 422 3.62 4.95 27.59
C TRP A 422 2.60 5.88 26.93
N LEU A 423 2.69 7.16 27.25
CA LEU A 423 1.94 8.21 26.56
C LEU A 423 2.62 8.53 25.23
N SER A 424 2.05 8.10 24.11
CA SER A 424 2.75 8.05 22.83
C SER A 424 2.14 8.88 21.71
N ASN A 425 0.87 9.32 21.81
CA ASN A 425 0.21 10.09 20.78
C ASN A 425 -0.16 11.47 21.31
N LEU A 426 0.66 12.46 20.97
CA LEU A 426 0.53 13.83 21.46
C LEU A 426 -0.60 14.58 20.77
N HIS A 427 -1.43 15.28 21.55
CA HIS A 427 -2.36 16.28 21.07
C HIS A 427 -1.65 17.64 21.02
N LEU A 428 -1.59 18.25 19.85
CA LEU A 428 -0.82 19.45 19.57
C LEU A 428 -1.71 20.67 19.50
N GLY A 429 -1.35 21.71 20.22
CA GLY A 429 -2.01 23.01 20.25
C GLY A 429 -1.16 24.12 19.65
N ALA A 430 -1.74 24.93 18.78
CA ALA A 430 -1.17 26.19 18.35
C ALA A 430 -1.75 27.34 19.17
N ARG A 431 -0.97 28.39 19.40
CA ARG A 431 -1.39 29.54 20.19
C ARG A 431 -2.44 30.37 19.42
N ASP A 432 -3.54 30.75 20.09
CA ASP A 432 -4.47 31.77 19.59
C ASP A 432 -3.98 33.13 20.11
N PRO A 433 -3.46 34.02 19.24
CA PRO A 433 -2.91 35.30 19.68
C PRO A 433 -3.98 36.27 20.24
N ARG A 434 -5.26 35.95 20.06
CA ARG A 434 -6.38 36.76 20.57
C ARG A 434 -6.72 36.48 22.03
N VAL A 435 -6.22 35.33 22.56
CA VAL A 435 -6.48 34.90 23.93
C VAL A 435 -5.19 34.96 24.75
N PRO A 436 -5.17 35.63 25.91
CA PRO A 436 -4.00 35.66 26.76
C PRO A 436 -3.57 34.25 27.23
N VAL A 437 -2.25 34.02 27.31
CA VAL A 437 -1.71 32.76 27.81
C VAL A 437 -2.14 32.57 29.27
N GLY A 438 -2.66 31.41 29.60
CA GLY A 438 -3.24 31.10 30.89
C GLY A 438 -4.77 31.10 30.92
N GLU A 439 -5.39 31.74 29.95
CA GLU A 439 -6.85 31.72 29.80
C GLU A 439 -7.32 30.50 29.00
N PRO A 440 -8.54 30.01 29.26
CA PRO A 440 -9.14 28.95 28.45
C PRO A 440 -9.22 29.33 26.97
N GLY A 441 -8.69 28.48 26.09
CA GLY A 441 -8.67 28.74 24.65
C GLY A 441 -7.40 29.40 24.13
N ALA A 442 -6.41 29.75 24.99
CA ALA A 442 -5.13 30.26 24.58
C ALA A 442 -4.35 29.33 23.62
N PHE A 443 -4.62 28.04 23.68
CA PHE A 443 -4.07 27.03 22.76
C PHE A 443 -5.19 26.23 22.13
N VAL A 444 -5.20 26.18 20.80
CA VAL A 444 -6.23 25.53 20.00
C VAL A 444 -5.66 24.28 19.38
N MET A 445 -6.33 23.16 19.58
CA MET A 445 -5.89 21.87 19.02
C MET A 445 -5.89 21.89 17.49
N VAL A 446 -4.74 21.51 16.90
CA VAL A 446 -4.50 21.52 15.44
C VAL A 446 -4.11 20.14 14.88
N GLY A 447 -3.86 19.17 15.73
CA GLY A 447 -3.48 17.83 15.26
C GLY A 447 -3.02 16.89 16.36
N LYS A 448 -2.62 15.68 15.93
CA LYS A 448 -1.99 14.65 16.77
C LYS A 448 -0.78 14.06 16.08
N THR A 449 0.18 13.57 16.85
CA THR A 449 1.29 12.78 16.33
C THR A 449 1.82 11.76 17.33
N PHE A 450 2.21 10.60 16.79
CA PHE A 450 2.95 9.55 17.51
C PHE A 450 4.31 9.24 16.85
N LYS A 451 4.68 10.00 15.83
CA LYS A 451 5.89 9.79 15.03
C LYS A 451 7.05 10.64 15.55
N GLY A 452 8.28 10.16 15.32
CA GLY A 452 9.49 10.88 15.70
C GLY A 452 9.93 10.69 17.17
N LEU A 453 9.28 9.79 17.92
CA LEU A 453 9.55 9.53 19.34
C LEU A 453 10.40 8.25 19.49
N THR A 454 11.57 8.38 20.10
CA THR A 454 12.39 7.24 20.55
C THR A 454 11.83 6.66 21.85
N ASP A 455 12.27 5.45 22.21
CA ASP A 455 11.83 4.80 23.46
C ASP A 455 12.31 5.58 24.72
N GLU A 456 13.43 6.31 24.61
CA GLU A 456 13.93 7.20 25.65
C GLU A 456 13.03 8.41 25.83
N VAL A 457 12.69 9.10 24.75
CA VAL A 457 11.77 10.24 24.76
C VAL A 457 10.38 9.81 25.24
N LEU A 458 9.90 8.62 24.86
CA LEU A 458 8.62 8.09 25.33
C LEU A 458 8.57 7.88 26.84
N ARG A 459 9.66 7.38 27.45
CA ARG A 459 9.75 7.24 28.92
C ARG A 459 9.78 8.60 29.61
N TRP A 460 10.66 9.49 29.17
CA TRP A 460 10.78 10.83 29.69
C TRP A 460 9.46 11.61 29.60
N GLN A 461 8.85 11.67 28.40
CA GLN A 461 7.59 12.41 28.22
C GLN A 461 6.43 11.82 29.03
N THR A 462 6.39 10.48 29.20
CA THR A 462 5.34 9.86 30.02
C THR A 462 5.41 10.33 31.45
N THR A 463 6.59 10.33 32.04
CA THR A 463 6.81 10.86 33.42
C THR A 463 6.42 12.33 33.48
N ARG A 464 6.94 13.14 32.57
CA ARG A 464 6.71 14.59 32.57
C ARG A 464 5.27 14.98 32.35
N LEU A 465 4.55 14.30 31.44
CA LEU A 465 3.14 14.55 31.19
C LEU A 465 2.23 14.12 32.34
N LEU A 466 2.60 13.09 33.10
CA LEU A 466 1.87 12.67 34.29
C LEU A 466 2.05 13.68 35.46
N GLU A 467 3.19 14.36 35.55
CA GLU A 467 3.41 15.46 36.53
C GLU A 467 2.53 16.69 36.22
N LEU A 468 2.19 16.89 34.93
CA LEU A 468 1.38 18.01 34.44
C LEU A 468 -0.11 17.64 34.29
N GLU A 469 -0.51 16.46 34.71
CA GLU A 469 -1.87 15.95 34.54
C GLU A 469 -2.92 16.86 35.20
N THR A 470 -3.93 17.22 34.44
CA THR A 470 -5.11 17.95 34.90
C THR A 470 -6.37 17.09 34.91
N LYS A 471 -6.46 16.15 33.94
CA LYS A 471 -7.60 15.25 33.79
C LYS A 471 -7.18 13.98 33.07
N ARG A 472 -7.71 12.84 33.50
CA ARG A 472 -7.50 11.55 32.84
C ARG A 472 -8.81 10.99 32.31
N THR A 473 -8.76 10.45 31.10
CA THR A 473 -9.82 9.65 30.50
C THR A 473 -9.31 8.21 30.31
N ARG A 474 -10.17 7.30 29.86
CA ARG A 474 -9.74 5.93 29.52
C ARG A 474 -8.62 5.89 28.47
N TYR A 475 -8.57 6.87 27.56
CA TYR A 475 -7.69 6.85 26.40
C TYR A 475 -6.56 7.88 26.46
N ALA A 476 -6.73 8.97 27.18
CA ALA A 476 -5.83 10.11 27.16
C ALA A 476 -5.66 10.77 28.53
N VAL A 477 -4.48 11.33 28.75
CA VAL A 477 -4.13 12.22 29.87
C VAL A 477 -4.06 13.64 29.33
N HIS A 478 -4.90 14.53 29.84
CA HIS A 478 -4.87 15.96 29.56
C HIS A 478 -3.91 16.62 30.53
N VAL A 479 -3.18 17.60 30.05
CA VAL A 479 -2.11 18.25 30.82
C VAL A 479 -2.26 19.76 30.84
N THR A 480 -1.67 20.41 31.83
CA THR A 480 -1.42 21.84 31.79
C THR A 480 -0.53 22.15 30.60
N PRO A 481 -0.89 23.10 29.72
CA PRO A 481 -0.07 23.49 28.57
C PRO A 481 1.25 24.16 29.02
N ALA A 482 2.28 23.34 29.26
CA ALA A 482 3.57 23.79 29.78
C ALA A 482 4.77 23.30 28.97
N LEU A 483 4.56 22.33 28.04
CA LEU A 483 5.62 21.77 27.22
C LEU A 483 5.48 22.22 25.77
N VAL A 484 6.54 22.83 25.25
CA VAL A 484 6.70 23.16 23.84
C VAL A 484 7.44 22.02 23.14
N VAL A 485 6.95 21.65 21.96
CA VAL A 485 7.54 20.59 21.14
C VAL A 485 7.70 21.06 19.70
N GLU A 486 8.89 20.90 19.15
CA GLU A 486 9.16 21.17 17.73
C GLU A 486 8.59 20.05 16.87
N ILE A 487 7.69 20.41 15.97
CA ILE A 487 6.98 19.49 15.09
C ILE A 487 7.32 19.79 13.64
N ALA A 488 7.87 18.80 12.95
CA ALA A 488 8.00 18.85 11.50
C ALA A 488 6.68 18.41 10.85
N ILE A 489 6.20 19.18 9.88
CA ILE A 489 5.00 18.89 9.08
C ILE A 489 5.29 19.01 7.59
N ASP A 490 4.53 18.29 6.79
CA ASP A 490 4.58 18.41 5.33
C ASP A 490 3.62 19.51 4.80
N GLY A 491 2.74 20.04 5.66
CA GLY A 491 1.76 21.06 5.36
C GLY A 491 0.55 20.97 6.29
N VAL A 492 -0.48 21.75 5.99
CA VAL A 492 -1.77 21.76 6.70
C VAL A 492 -2.92 21.53 5.74
N GLN A 493 -4.05 21.12 6.28
CA GLN A 493 -5.28 20.94 5.52
C GLN A 493 -6.49 21.41 6.34
N ARG A 494 -7.59 21.78 5.68
CA ARG A 494 -8.84 22.14 6.37
C ARG A 494 -9.37 20.94 7.13
N SER A 495 -9.91 21.15 8.33
CA SER A 495 -10.46 20.09 9.17
C SER A 495 -11.60 20.60 10.02
N SER A 496 -12.74 19.93 9.95
CA SER A 496 -13.85 20.12 10.87
C SER A 496 -13.67 19.34 12.19
N ARG A 497 -12.68 18.45 12.25
CA ARG A 497 -12.44 17.59 13.42
C ARG A 497 -11.73 18.32 14.56
N TYR A 498 -10.84 19.25 14.23
CA TYR A 498 -10.05 19.97 15.22
C TYR A 498 -10.57 21.41 15.40
N PRO A 499 -10.62 21.90 16.66
CA PRO A 499 -11.11 23.25 16.95
C PRO A 499 -10.38 24.37 16.21
N GLY A 500 -9.09 24.17 15.86
CA GLY A 500 -8.32 25.10 15.05
C GLY A 500 -8.78 25.26 13.60
N GLY A 501 -9.73 24.45 13.14
CA GLY A 501 -10.23 24.45 11.75
C GLY A 501 -9.25 23.87 10.72
N LEU A 502 -8.11 23.34 11.18
CA LEU A 502 -7.06 22.76 10.36
C LEU A 502 -6.51 21.48 10.98
N ALA A 503 -5.84 20.66 10.18
CA ALA A 503 -5.13 19.46 10.60
C ALA A 503 -3.71 19.45 10.02
N LEU A 504 -2.73 19.09 10.84
CA LEU A 504 -1.34 18.94 10.43
C LEU A 504 -1.18 17.70 9.54
N ARG A 505 -0.51 17.83 8.41
CA ARG A 505 -0.18 16.70 7.51
C ARG A 505 1.17 16.10 7.90
N PHE A 506 1.18 14.79 8.17
CA PHE A 506 2.37 14.00 8.48
C PHE A 506 3.24 14.52 9.63
N ALA A 507 2.61 15.12 10.63
CA ALA A 507 3.29 15.65 11.81
C ALA A 507 4.21 14.61 12.48
N ARG A 508 5.43 15.02 12.83
CA ARG A 508 6.41 14.23 13.55
C ARG A 508 7.21 15.09 14.53
N VAL A 509 7.45 14.56 15.71
CA VAL A 509 8.26 15.22 16.72
C VAL A 509 9.72 15.26 16.27
N LYS A 510 10.34 16.44 16.40
CA LYS A 510 11.77 16.67 16.24
C LYS A 510 12.47 16.65 17.59
N GLY A 511 11.88 17.31 18.57
CA GLY A 511 12.40 17.39 19.94
C GLY A 511 11.51 18.25 20.82
N TYR A 512 11.66 18.13 22.12
CA TYR A 512 11.08 19.08 23.06
C TYR A 512 11.93 20.35 23.16
N ARG A 513 11.28 21.47 23.30
CA ARG A 513 11.89 22.81 23.39
C ARG A 513 11.79 23.30 24.83
N GLU A 514 12.63 22.74 25.69
CA GLU A 514 12.70 23.15 27.11
C GLU A 514 13.24 24.60 27.28
N ASP A 515 13.87 25.10 26.23
CA ASP A 515 14.38 26.48 26.10
C ASP A 515 13.29 27.52 25.78
N LYS A 516 12.06 27.08 25.38
CA LYS A 516 10.97 27.99 24.96
C LYS A 516 9.83 28.03 25.95
N ALA A 517 9.35 29.24 26.23
CA ALA A 517 8.10 29.43 26.95
C ALA A 517 6.90 29.14 26.03
N VAL A 518 5.78 28.66 26.59
CA VAL A 518 4.54 28.40 25.81
C VAL A 518 3.96 29.66 25.16
N ALA A 519 4.31 30.84 25.67
CA ALA A 519 3.95 32.12 25.05
C ALA A 519 4.64 32.37 23.72
N ASP A 520 5.79 31.72 23.48
CA ASP A 520 6.58 31.82 22.25
C ASP A 520 6.22 30.72 21.24
N ALA A 521 5.22 29.90 21.54
CA ALA A 521 4.74 28.89 20.62
C ALA A 521 4.09 29.52 19.38
N ASP A 522 4.20 28.81 18.25
CA ASP A 522 3.63 29.22 16.98
C ASP A 522 2.12 29.35 17.04
N THR A 523 1.59 30.28 16.23
CA THR A 523 0.18 30.63 16.25
C THR A 523 -0.65 29.81 15.27
N VAL A 524 -1.96 29.78 15.49
CA VAL A 524 -2.89 29.17 14.54
C VAL A 524 -2.90 29.92 13.21
N GLU A 525 -2.64 31.22 13.21
CA GLU A 525 -2.52 32.05 12.01
C GLU A 525 -1.29 31.68 11.17
N SER A 526 -0.12 31.43 11.81
CA SER A 526 1.09 31.00 11.10
C SER A 526 0.88 29.65 10.40
N LEU A 527 0.14 28.74 11.02
CA LEU A 527 -0.25 27.48 10.39
C LEU A 527 -1.28 27.69 9.25
N ARG A 528 -2.25 28.60 9.44
CA ARG A 528 -3.25 28.93 8.40
C ARG A 528 -2.62 29.50 7.14
N ALA A 529 -1.50 30.20 7.25
CA ALA A 529 -0.77 30.73 6.10
C ALA A 529 -0.25 29.61 5.15
N LEU A 530 -0.16 28.37 5.62
CA LEU A 530 0.15 27.19 4.80
C LEU A 530 -1.08 26.55 4.13
N LEU A 531 -2.31 26.98 4.45
CA LEU A 531 -3.51 26.50 3.74
C LEU A 531 -3.49 27.07 2.32
N ARG A 532 -3.43 26.17 1.36
CA ARG A 532 -3.60 26.47 -0.07
C ARG A 532 -5.06 26.42 -0.46
#